data_e54d4f25db5428f28d56e73ed46ce4e1
#
_entry.id   e54d4f25db5428f28d56e73ed46ce4e1
#
_cell.length_a   1.000
_cell.length_b   1.000
_cell.length_c   1.000
_cell.angle_alpha   90.00
_cell.angle_beta   90.00
_cell.angle_gamma   90.00
#
_symmetry.space_group_name_H-M   'P 1'
#
loop_
_entity.id
_entity.type
_entity.pdbx_description
1 polymer ?
#
loop_
_entity_poly.entity_id
_entity_poly.type
_entity_poly.pdbx_seq_one_letter_code
_entity_poly.pdbx_strand_id
1 'polypeptide(L)'
;MLSKKCKYAIHALVHMAKTPSEKFLIKEISDACLIPKKFLEGILLDLKRAGILGSKQGKGGGYTLRKSPAEVNLADVVRLFDGAIAAVPCATHKFYERCEECVDEATCTVRAAFLQVRNATVEMLKSDTIESLLATENRLKSEKGNKNPESSKKQKKTARF
;
A
#
# COMPACT_ATOMS: atom_id res chain seq x y z
N MET A 1 0.84 -2.50 13.71
CA MET A 1 1.96 -2.33 12.74
C MET A 1 1.52 -2.95 11.41
N LEU A 2 1.71 -2.26 10.27
CA LEU A 2 1.36 -2.81 8.95
C LEU A 2 2.12 -4.11 8.67
N SER A 3 1.40 -5.15 8.24
CA SER A 3 2.00 -6.44 7.86
C SER A 3 2.90 -6.29 6.61
N LYS A 4 3.84 -7.22 6.44
CA LYS A 4 4.63 -7.29 5.20
C LYS A 4 3.73 -7.49 3.97
N LYS A 5 2.63 -8.26 4.13
CA LYS A 5 1.66 -8.53 3.07
C LYS A 5 0.98 -7.26 2.60
N CYS A 6 0.51 -6.42 3.54
CA CYS A 6 -0.11 -5.13 3.24
C CYS A 6 0.87 -4.16 2.56
N LYS A 7 2.10 -4.04 3.07
CA LYS A 7 3.15 -3.21 2.44
C LYS A 7 3.44 -3.63 1.01
N TYR A 8 3.59 -4.93 0.76
CA TYR A 8 3.84 -5.46 -0.59
C TYR A 8 2.66 -5.21 -1.53
N ALA A 9 1.42 -5.31 -1.02
CA ALA A 9 0.23 -4.99 -1.81
C ALA A 9 0.23 -3.52 -2.26
N ILE A 10 0.54 -2.59 -1.35
CA ILE A 10 0.64 -1.16 -1.66
C ILE A 10 1.75 -0.91 -2.70
N HIS A 11 2.94 -1.48 -2.52
CA HIS A 11 4.04 -1.34 -3.50
C HIS A 11 3.67 -1.87 -4.89
N ALA A 12 3.02 -3.03 -4.96
CA ALA A 12 2.56 -3.60 -6.22
C ALA A 12 1.52 -2.70 -6.91
N LEU A 13 0.54 -2.19 -6.16
CA LEU A 13 -0.49 -1.27 -6.68
C LEU A 13 0.11 0.05 -7.18
N VAL A 14 1.03 0.66 -6.43
CA VAL A 14 1.73 1.89 -6.87
C VAL A 14 2.56 1.62 -8.13
N HIS A 15 3.22 0.46 -8.22
CA HIS A 15 3.96 0.09 -9.44
C HIS A 15 3.02 -0.04 -10.65
N MET A 16 1.90 -0.75 -10.50
CA MET A 16 0.92 -0.91 -11.58
C MET A 16 0.23 0.41 -11.96
N ALA A 17 0.10 1.34 -11.01
CA ALA A 17 -0.49 2.66 -11.26
C ALA A 17 0.35 3.56 -12.17
N LYS A 18 1.62 3.24 -12.44
CA LYS A 18 2.48 3.99 -13.37
C LYS A 18 1.97 3.89 -14.82
N THR A 19 1.40 2.75 -15.17
CA THR A 19 0.82 2.47 -16.49
C THR A 19 -0.51 1.73 -16.32
N PRO A 20 -1.60 2.41 -15.88
CA PRO A 20 -2.84 1.76 -15.43
C PRO A 20 -3.53 0.89 -16.49
N SER A 21 -3.32 1.18 -17.77
CA SER A 21 -3.92 0.46 -18.90
C SER A 21 -3.14 -0.80 -19.30
N GLU A 22 -1.96 -1.00 -18.75
CA GLU A 22 -1.10 -2.13 -19.10
C GLU A 22 -1.45 -3.40 -18.33
N LYS A 23 -1.02 -4.52 -18.91
CA LYS A 23 -1.08 -5.84 -18.29
C LYS A 23 0.30 -6.16 -17.71
N PHE A 24 0.32 -6.61 -16.48
CA PHE A 24 1.53 -6.94 -15.76
C PHE A 24 1.62 -8.44 -15.52
N LEU A 25 2.75 -9.04 -15.87
CA LEU A 25 3.07 -10.40 -15.44
C LEU A 25 3.53 -10.37 -13.98
N ILE A 26 3.26 -11.45 -13.26
CA ILE A 26 3.69 -11.59 -11.85
C ILE A 26 5.21 -11.39 -11.72
N LYS A 27 5.99 -11.91 -12.70
CA LYS A 27 7.44 -11.77 -12.72
C LYS A 27 7.87 -10.31 -12.80
N GLU A 28 7.24 -9.51 -13.65
CA GLU A 28 7.55 -8.08 -13.83
C GLU A 28 7.34 -7.30 -12.53
N ILE A 29 6.19 -7.50 -11.86
CA ILE A 29 5.90 -6.85 -10.57
C ILE A 29 6.88 -7.35 -9.49
N SER A 30 7.16 -8.65 -9.45
CA SER A 30 8.08 -9.28 -8.50
C SER A 30 9.48 -8.67 -8.60
N ASP A 31 10.01 -8.57 -9.82
CA ASP A 31 11.36 -8.05 -10.07
C ASP A 31 11.41 -6.53 -9.79
N ALA A 32 10.41 -5.77 -10.23
CA ALA A 32 10.36 -4.32 -10.05
C ALA A 32 10.18 -3.89 -8.58
N CYS A 33 9.38 -4.64 -7.80
CA CYS A 33 9.09 -4.33 -6.41
C CYS A 33 9.97 -5.11 -5.40
N LEU A 34 10.85 -6.00 -5.87
CA LEU A 34 11.67 -6.89 -5.04
C LEU A 34 10.82 -7.74 -4.08
N ILE A 35 9.66 -8.21 -4.54
CA ILE A 35 8.74 -9.04 -3.78
C ILE A 35 8.88 -10.50 -4.22
N PRO A 36 9.08 -11.47 -3.30
CA PRO A 36 9.17 -12.88 -3.67
C PRO A 36 7.90 -13.32 -4.44
N LYS A 37 8.09 -13.92 -5.64
CA LYS A 37 7.02 -14.28 -6.57
C LYS A 37 5.89 -15.08 -5.91
N LYS A 38 6.24 -16.13 -5.16
CA LYS A 38 5.26 -16.99 -4.46
C LYS A 38 4.41 -16.21 -3.45
N PHE A 39 4.99 -15.20 -2.81
CA PHE A 39 4.28 -14.34 -1.87
C PHE A 39 3.37 -13.34 -2.59
N LEU A 40 3.85 -12.79 -3.71
CA LEU A 40 3.10 -11.87 -4.55
C LEU A 40 1.87 -12.52 -5.18
N GLU A 41 1.93 -13.80 -5.57
CA GLU A 41 0.79 -14.55 -6.13
C GLU A 41 -0.43 -14.50 -5.22
N GLY A 42 -0.26 -14.75 -3.91
CA GLY A 42 -1.34 -14.65 -2.93
C GLY A 42 -1.89 -13.23 -2.78
N ILE A 43 -1.01 -12.23 -2.82
CA ILE A 43 -1.42 -10.81 -2.72
C ILE A 43 -2.28 -10.41 -3.93
N LEU A 44 -1.83 -10.73 -5.14
CA LEU A 44 -2.55 -10.38 -6.38
C LEU A 44 -3.90 -11.12 -6.47
N LEU A 45 -3.97 -12.35 -5.95
CA LEU A 45 -5.22 -13.09 -5.87
C LEU A 45 -6.21 -12.43 -4.91
N ASP A 46 -5.77 -11.97 -3.74
CA ASP A 46 -6.63 -11.29 -2.77
C ASP A 46 -7.10 -9.93 -3.31
N LEU A 47 -6.22 -9.16 -3.96
CA LEU A 47 -6.58 -7.90 -4.64
C LEU A 47 -7.59 -8.14 -5.79
N LYS A 48 -7.46 -9.25 -6.53
CA LYS A 48 -8.43 -9.65 -7.55
C LYS A 48 -9.78 -10.00 -6.95
N ARG A 49 -9.82 -10.79 -5.85
CA ARG A 49 -11.04 -11.13 -5.12
C ARG A 49 -11.76 -9.89 -4.58
N ALA A 50 -10.99 -8.89 -4.15
CA ALA A 50 -11.52 -7.59 -3.72
C ALA A 50 -11.98 -6.69 -4.88
N GLY A 51 -11.83 -7.13 -6.14
CA GLY A 51 -12.25 -6.36 -7.33
C GLY A 51 -11.35 -5.18 -7.66
N ILE A 52 -10.19 -5.06 -7.02
CA ILE A 52 -9.19 -4.01 -7.31
C ILE A 52 -8.42 -4.37 -8.59
N LEU A 53 -8.09 -5.66 -8.77
CA LEU A 53 -7.41 -6.17 -9.96
C LEU A 53 -8.33 -7.06 -10.79
N GLY A 54 -8.08 -7.06 -12.10
CA GLY A 54 -8.51 -8.08 -13.03
C GLY A 54 -7.37 -9.02 -13.39
N SER A 55 -7.67 -10.23 -13.90
CA SER A 55 -6.66 -11.10 -14.48
C SER A 55 -7.20 -11.85 -15.69
N LYS A 56 -6.34 -12.04 -16.69
CA LYS A 56 -6.60 -12.92 -17.85
C LYS A 56 -5.54 -14.03 -17.85
N GLN A 57 -6.00 -15.27 -18.11
CA GLN A 57 -5.12 -16.44 -18.23
C GLN A 57 -4.69 -16.64 -19.69
N GLY A 58 -3.58 -17.39 -19.89
CA GLY A 58 -3.08 -17.83 -21.21
C GLY A 58 -2.05 -16.90 -21.81
N LYS A 59 -1.76 -17.14 -23.11
CA LYS A 59 -0.77 -16.38 -23.88
C LYS A 59 -1.21 -14.90 -23.98
N GLY A 60 -0.40 -13.97 -23.46
CA GLY A 60 -0.77 -12.55 -23.33
C GLY A 60 -1.71 -12.24 -22.16
N GLY A 61 -1.82 -13.15 -21.17
CA GLY A 61 -2.50 -12.92 -19.92
C GLY A 61 -1.68 -12.06 -18.95
N GLY A 62 -2.25 -11.81 -17.76
CA GLY A 62 -1.61 -11.01 -16.72
C GLY A 62 -2.63 -10.35 -15.83
N TYR A 63 -2.15 -9.49 -14.94
CA TYR A 63 -2.97 -8.68 -14.04
C TYR A 63 -3.13 -7.26 -14.57
N THR A 64 -4.30 -6.66 -14.38
CA THR A 64 -4.62 -5.28 -14.75
C THR A 64 -5.29 -4.59 -13.58
N LEU A 65 -5.14 -3.27 -13.48
CA LEU A 65 -5.99 -2.47 -12.58
C LEU A 65 -7.42 -2.47 -13.12
N ARG A 66 -8.39 -2.83 -12.29
CA ARG A 66 -9.82 -2.78 -12.61
C ARG A 66 -10.45 -1.49 -12.10
N LYS A 67 -9.96 -0.98 -10.98
CA LYS A 67 -10.31 0.33 -10.43
C LYS A 67 -9.25 1.35 -10.82
N SER A 68 -9.66 2.60 -10.98
CA SER A 68 -8.71 3.72 -11.12
C SER A 68 -7.82 3.81 -9.87
N PRO A 69 -6.54 4.17 -10.00
CA PRO A 69 -5.68 4.44 -8.83
C PRO A 69 -6.26 5.46 -7.85
N ALA A 70 -7.05 6.41 -8.32
CA ALA A 70 -7.75 7.40 -7.50
C ALA A 70 -8.90 6.79 -6.66
N GLU A 71 -9.48 5.67 -7.10
CA GLU A 71 -10.58 4.99 -6.39
C GLU A 71 -10.09 3.97 -5.35
N VAL A 72 -8.79 3.67 -5.30
CA VAL A 72 -8.21 2.71 -4.36
C VAL A 72 -7.53 3.48 -3.24
N ASN A 73 -8.20 3.59 -2.08
CA ASN A 73 -7.65 4.25 -0.90
C ASN A 73 -6.90 3.27 0.02
N LEU A 74 -6.00 3.81 0.86
CA LEU A 74 -5.20 3.00 1.77
C LEU A 74 -6.02 2.30 2.84
N ALA A 75 -7.14 2.89 3.31
CA ALA A 75 -7.96 2.26 4.34
C ALA A 75 -8.53 0.92 3.85
N ASP A 76 -8.94 0.83 2.58
CA ASP A 76 -9.48 -0.41 2.02
C ASP A 76 -8.40 -1.46 1.82
N VAL A 77 -7.19 -1.06 1.40
CA VAL A 77 -6.05 -1.97 1.27
C VAL A 77 -5.63 -2.51 2.64
N VAL A 78 -5.54 -1.65 3.67
CA VAL A 78 -5.21 -2.06 5.04
C VAL A 78 -6.26 -3.02 5.59
N ARG A 79 -7.55 -2.72 5.42
CA ARG A 79 -8.63 -3.61 5.86
C ARG A 79 -8.62 -4.98 5.18
N LEU A 80 -8.22 -5.02 3.90
CA LEU A 80 -8.14 -6.27 3.14
C LEU A 80 -7.05 -7.21 3.69
N PHE A 81 -5.90 -6.68 4.08
CA PHE A 81 -4.73 -7.48 4.44
C PHE A 81 -4.48 -7.59 5.95
N ASP A 82 -4.80 -6.56 6.71
CA ASP A 82 -4.51 -6.46 8.14
C ASP A 82 -5.77 -6.42 9.01
N GLY A 83 -6.94 -6.31 8.40
CA GLY A 83 -8.21 -6.32 9.11
C GLY A 83 -8.58 -4.96 9.72
N ALA A 84 -8.95 -4.95 10.99
CA ALA A 84 -9.44 -3.75 11.64
C ALA A 84 -8.35 -2.69 11.85
N ILE A 85 -8.71 -1.44 11.54
CA ILE A 85 -7.84 -0.28 11.82
C ILE A 85 -8.21 0.25 13.21
N ALA A 86 -7.74 -0.40 14.25
CA ALA A 86 -7.92 0.04 15.64
C ALA A 86 -6.83 -0.54 16.53
N ALA A 87 -6.46 0.17 17.58
CA ALA A 87 -5.46 -0.28 18.55
C ALA A 87 -6.07 -1.18 19.64
N VAL A 88 -7.38 -1.07 19.87
CA VAL A 88 -8.11 -1.89 20.86
C VAL A 88 -9.35 -2.51 20.20
N PRO A 89 -9.69 -3.78 20.51
CA PRO A 89 -10.82 -4.49 19.90
C PRO A 89 -12.15 -3.77 20.08
N CYS A 90 -12.40 -3.18 21.25
CA CYS A 90 -13.62 -2.46 21.56
C CYS A 90 -13.82 -1.15 20.77
N ALA A 91 -12.80 -0.66 20.07
CA ALA A 91 -12.89 0.49 19.16
C ALA A 91 -13.11 0.08 17.69
N THR A 92 -13.26 -1.20 17.37
CA THR A 92 -13.55 -1.67 16.01
C THR A 92 -15.05 -1.65 15.71
N HIS A 93 -15.45 -1.64 14.42
CA HIS A 93 -16.85 -1.82 14.05
C HIS A 93 -17.16 -3.27 13.67
N LYS A 94 -16.29 -3.88 12.85
CA LYS A 94 -16.56 -5.19 12.26
C LYS A 94 -16.08 -6.37 13.11
N PHE A 95 -15.03 -6.14 13.91
CA PHE A 95 -14.42 -7.15 14.79
C PHE A 95 -14.44 -6.66 16.23
N TYR A 96 -15.62 -6.16 16.65
CA TYR A 96 -15.81 -5.64 17.99
C TYR A 96 -15.73 -6.78 19.01
N GLU A 97 -14.90 -6.58 20.03
CA GLU A 97 -14.84 -7.41 21.22
C GLU A 97 -14.76 -6.49 22.44
N ARG A 98 -15.58 -6.79 23.44
CA ARG A 98 -15.52 -6.08 24.73
C ARG A 98 -14.26 -6.51 25.48
N CYS A 99 -13.59 -5.56 26.15
CA CYS A 99 -12.48 -5.91 27.05
C CYS A 99 -13.00 -6.71 28.25
N GLU A 100 -12.24 -7.72 28.70
CA GLU A 100 -12.60 -8.53 29.86
C GLU A 100 -12.65 -7.69 31.15
N GLU A 101 -11.77 -6.69 31.27
CA GLU A 101 -11.67 -5.79 32.41
C GLU A 101 -12.63 -4.58 32.31
N CYS A 102 -13.47 -4.51 31.29
CA CYS A 102 -14.33 -3.34 31.05
C CYS A 102 -15.55 -3.36 31.99
N VAL A 103 -15.58 -2.46 32.96
CA VAL A 103 -16.73 -2.28 33.87
C VAL A 103 -17.91 -1.68 33.11
N ASP A 104 -17.69 -0.56 32.41
CA ASP A 104 -18.70 0.11 31.61
C ASP A 104 -18.07 0.77 30.38
N GLU A 105 -18.56 0.46 29.20
CA GLU A 105 -18.07 0.99 27.93
C GLU A 105 -18.42 2.46 27.73
N ALA A 106 -19.55 2.90 28.24
CA ALA A 106 -20.04 4.26 28.07
C ALA A 106 -19.16 5.28 28.81
N THR A 107 -18.56 4.87 29.91
CA THR A 107 -17.69 5.70 30.76
C THR A 107 -16.20 5.38 30.60
N CYS A 108 -15.84 4.44 29.72
CA CYS A 108 -14.45 4.04 29.51
C CYS A 108 -13.64 5.11 28.77
N THR A 109 -12.76 5.80 29.51
CA THR A 109 -11.90 6.86 28.96
C THR A 109 -10.89 6.34 27.95
N VAL A 110 -10.37 5.11 28.13
CA VAL A 110 -9.45 4.45 27.19
C VAL A 110 -10.16 4.23 25.85
N ARG A 111 -11.36 3.64 25.89
CA ARG A 111 -12.16 3.43 24.68
C ARG A 111 -12.46 4.75 23.96
N ALA A 112 -12.87 5.79 24.68
CA ALA A 112 -13.15 7.11 24.11
C ALA A 112 -11.93 7.70 23.40
N ALA A 113 -10.76 7.66 24.02
CA ALA A 113 -9.51 8.12 23.41
C ALA A 113 -9.13 7.34 22.15
N PHE A 114 -9.17 6.01 22.21
CA PHE A 114 -8.81 5.17 21.07
C PHE A 114 -9.83 5.16 19.92
N LEU A 115 -11.10 5.48 20.20
CA LEU A 115 -12.08 5.78 19.15
C LEU A 115 -11.71 7.03 18.34
N GLN A 116 -11.23 8.09 19.00
CA GLN A 116 -10.77 9.30 18.32
C GLN A 116 -9.54 9.02 17.45
N VAL A 117 -8.53 8.33 18.01
CA VAL A 117 -7.32 7.92 17.26
C VAL A 117 -7.71 7.08 16.04
N ARG A 118 -8.57 6.07 16.23
CA ARG A 118 -9.04 5.23 15.15
C ARG A 118 -9.75 6.04 14.06
N ASN A 119 -10.66 6.94 14.44
CA ASN A 119 -11.41 7.73 13.47
C ASN A 119 -10.48 8.64 12.67
N ALA A 120 -9.56 9.35 13.32
CA ALA A 120 -8.55 10.17 12.65
C ALA A 120 -7.69 9.34 11.69
N THR A 121 -7.19 8.18 12.14
CA THR A 121 -6.39 7.27 11.30
C THR A 121 -7.17 6.79 10.08
N VAL A 122 -8.42 6.41 10.25
CA VAL A 122 -9.28 5.93 9.13
C VAL A 122 -9.51 7.05 8.11
N GLU A 123 -9.80 8.27 8.55
CA GLU A 123 -10.01 9.39 7.63
C GLU A 123 -8.72 9.76 6.87
N MET A 124 -7.57 9.77 7.52
CA MET A 124 -6.28 9.99 6.84
C MET A 124 -6.00 8.89 5.80
N LEU A 125 -6.21 7.62 6.15
CA LEU A 125 -6.00 6.51 5.22
C LEU A 125 -7.02 6.48 4.07
N LYS A 126 -8.22 7.03 4.25
CA LYS A 126 -9.21 7.19 3.18
C LYS A 126 -8.85 8.31 2.21
N SER A 127 -8.27 9.41 2.72
CA SER A 127 -7.82 10.52 1.87
C SER A 127 -6.61 10.16 1.01
N ASP A 128 -5.79 9.20 1.45
CA ASP A 128 -4.65 8.71 0.71
C ASP A 128 -5.04 7.60 -0.27
N THR A 129 -4.86 7.87 -1.56
CA THR A 129 -5.13 6.93 -2.66
C THR A 129 -3.83 6.40 -3.26
N ILE A 130 -3.92 5.34 -4.07
CA ILE A 130 -2.76 4.83 -4.82
C ILE A 130 -2.22 5.90 -5.79
N GLU A 131 -3.08 6.77 -6.32
CA GLU A 131 -2.67 7.90 -7.15
C GLU A 131 -1.87 8.93 -6.35
N SER A 132 -2.32 9.33 -5.14
CA SER A 132 -1.60 10.27 -4.28
C SER A 132 -0.24 9.74 -3.83
N LEU A 133 -0.15 8.42 -3.58
CA LEU A 133 1.11 7.75 -3.27
C LEU A 133 2.08 7.75 -4.46
N LEU A 134 1.59 7.51 -5.68
CA LEU A 134 2.40 7.60 -6.89
C LEU A 134 2.92 9.02 -7.10
N ALA A 135 2.09 10.04 -6.92
CA ALA A 135 2.50 11.44 -6.97
C ALA A 135 3.60 11.75 -5.93
N THR A 136 3.44 11.23 -4.71
CA THR A 136 4.45 11.36 -3.64
C THR A 136 5.76 10.65 -4.00
N GLU A 137 5.71 9.44 -4.57
CA GLU A 137 6.90 8.71 -5.04
C GLU A 137 7.67 9.55 -6.06
N ASN A 138 6.98 10.14 -7.04
CA ASN A 138 7.58 10.96 -8.09
C ASN A 138 8.23 12.22 -7.51
N ARG A 139 7.58 12.91 -6.56
CA ARG A 139 8.13 14.06 -5.86
C ARG A 139 9.42 13.71 -5.10
N LEU A 140 9.40 12.65 -4.31
CA LEU A 140 10.57 12.20 -3.54
C LEU A 140 11.76 11.81 -4.43
N LYS A 141 11.50 11.23 -5.61
CA LYS A 141 12.55 10.93 -6.61
C LYS A 141 13.17 12.20 -7.19
N SER A 142 12.37 13.21 -7.50
CA SER A 142 12.84 14.51 -8.01
C SER A 142 13.72 15.22 -6.98
N GLU A 143 13.31 15.26 -5.72
CA GLU A 143 14.07 15.85 -4.62
C GLU A 143 15.42 15.15 -4.39
N LYS A 144 15.46 13.81 -4.53
CA LYS A 144 16.67 13.01 -4.39
C LYS A 144 17.65 13.25 -5.57
N GLY A 145 17.13 13.38 -6.78
CA GLY A 145 17.92 13.70 -7.97
C GLY A 145 18.60 15.08 -7.87
N ASN A 146 17.95 16.05 -7.23
CA ASN A 146 18.46 17.40 -7.09
C ASN A 146 19.50 17.57 -5.94
N LYS A 147 19.57 16.61 -5.01
CA LYS A 147 20.52 16.62 -3.88
C LYS A 147 21.88 15.96 -4.18
N ASN A 148 22.14 15.48 -5.39
CA ASN A 148 23.41 14.81 -5.74
C ASN A 148 24.08 15.38 -7.00
N PRO A 149 24.57 16.66 -7.00
CA PRO A 149 25.31 17.25 -8.14
C PRO A 149 26.81 16.92 -8.16
N GLU A 150 27.37 16.20 -7.15
CA GLU A 150 28.84 16.07 -7.02
C GLU A 150 29.48 14.78 -7.52
N SER A 151 28.73 13.76 -7.96
CA SER A 151 29.33 12.47 -8.39
C SER A 151 29.75 12.41 -9.87
N SER A 152 29.43 13.43 -10.68
CA SER A 152 29.75 13.40 -12.13
C SER A 152 31.05 14.10 -12.54
N LYS A 153 31.84 14.65 -11.59
CA LYS A 153 33.11 15.35 -11.91
C LYS A 153 34.42 14.58 -11.67
N LYS A 154 34.37 13.29 -11.24
CA LYS A 154 35.61 12.52 -10.95
C LYS A 154 36.03 11.50 -12.01
N GLN A 155 35.42 11.43 -13.19
CA GLN A 155 35.81 10.47 -14.24
C GLN A 155 36.44 11.07 -15.50
N LYS A 156 36.92 12.31 -15.47
CA LYS A 156 37.62 12.94 -16.63
C LYS A 156 39.02 13.46 -16.31
N LYS A 157 39.79 12.79 -15.46
CA LYS A 157 41.18 13.19 -15.21
C LYS A 157 42.15 12.02 -14.96
N THR A 158 42.17 11.01 -15.84
CA THR A 158 43.31 10.06 -15.94
C THR A 158 43.31 9.42 -17.34
N ALA A 159 43.62 10.23 -18.35
CA ALA A 159 44.05 9.74 -19.64
C ALA A 159 44.89 10.84 -20.29
N ARG A 160 46.11 10.99 -19.78
CA ARG A 160 47.29 11.61 -20.47
C ARG A 160 48.50 11.34 -19.61
N PHE A 161 49.18 10.28 -19.92
CA PHE A 161 50.64 10.16 -20.12
C PHE A 161 50.89 8.72 -20.55
#